data_9f43c5554d2172f9e6eb69951536e4b8
#
_entry.id   9f43c5554d2172f9e6eb69951536e4b8
#
_cell.length_a   1.000
_cell.length_b   1.000
_cell.length_c   1.000
_cell.angle_alpha   90.00
_cell.angle_beta   90.00
_cell.angle_gamma   90.00
#
_symmetry.space_group_name_H-M   'P 1'
#
loop_
_entity.id
_entity.type
_entity.pdbx_description
1 polymer ?
#
loop_
_entity_poly.entity_id
_entity_poly.type
_entity_poly.pdbx_seq_one_letter_code
_entity_poly.pdbx_strand_id
1 'polypeptide(L)'
;MSGLIGKKIGMTSIYVNSGKNIPCTILQVGPCTITQIKTEEKDGYSSFQLGFEDKTKESNKATQGHFKKSKSSPKKKLVEFSGYEGEFKVGDKINVDHFIEGEYVDVTGISKGKGFQGVVKRHGFSGVGDSTHGQHNRNRAPGSIGAGSDPSRVFKGMRMAGQTGSAKVKALNLKVIKVMTEENLLLVKGSVPGHNNSYIIVQK
;
A
#
# COMPACT_ATOMS: atom_id res chain seq x y z
N MET A 1 -0.49 3.94 -15.12
CA MET A 1 -0.68 2.63 -14.47
C MET A 1 -2.12 2.50 -14.01
N SER A 2 -2.84 1.55 -14.58
CA SER A 2 -4.19 1.21 -14.15
C SER A 2 -4.14 0.40 -12.86
N GLY A 3 -5.22 0.39 -12.08
CA GLY A 3 -5.25 -0.35 -10.83
C GLY A 3 -6.55 -0.17 -10.06
N LEU A 4 -6.72 -0.95 -9.00
CA LEU A 4 -7.92 -0.93 -8.16
C LEU A 4 -7.58 -0.74 -6.69
N ILE A 5 -8.58 -0.28 -5.95
CA ILE A 5 -8.51 -0.17 -4.49
C ILE A 5 -9.05 -1.46 -3.90
N GLY A 6 -8.41 -1.95 -2.86
CA GLY A 6 -8.87 -3.13 -2.14
C GLY A 6 -8.53 -3.10 -0.66
N LYS A 7 -8.84 -4.22 0.00
CA LYS A 7 -8.50 -4.52 1.39
C LYS A 7 -7.71 -5.80 1.50
N LYS A 8 -6.74 -5.83 2.38
CA LYS A 8 -6.04 -7.05 2.77
C LYS A 8 -6.91 -7.86 3.72
N ILE A 9 -7.33 -9.05 3.32
CA ILE A 9 -8.13 -9.94 4.19
C ILE A 9 -7.23 -10.74 5.11
N GLY A 10 -6.24 -11.46 4.55
CA GLY A 10 -5.35 -12.32 5.31
C GLY A 10 -4.31 -12.97 4.44
N MET A 11 -3.67 -14.01 4.98
CA MET A 11 -2.72 -14.84 4.24
C MET A 11 -3.16 -16.30 4.31
N THR A 12 -2.89 -17.01 3.23
CA THR A 12 -3.12 -18.46 3.08
C THR A 12 -1.97 -19.07 2.29
N SER A 13 -2.04 -20.35 2.06
CA SER A 13 -1.13 -21.05 1.16
C SER A 13 -1.91 -21.90 0.16
N ILE A 14 -1.38 -22.02 -1.03
CA ILE A 14 -1.95 -22.82 -2.11
C ILE A 14 -0.92 -23.84 -2.56
N TYR A 15 -1.36 -25.08 -2.76
CA TYR A 15 -0.55 -26.12 -3.37
C TYR A 15 -0.75 -26.10 -4.87
N VAL A 16 0.35 -25.98 -5.60
CA VAL A 16 0.35 -26.11 -7.07
C VAL A 16 0.46 -27.58 -7.44
N ASN A 17 0.04 -27.93 -8.67
CA ASN A 17 0.10 -29.31 -9.21
C ASN A 17 1.47 -29.97 -9.08
N SER A 18 2.54 -29.21 -8.95
CA SER A 18 3.90 -29.70 -8.69
C SER A 18 4.18 -30.06 -7.22
N GLY A 19 3.18 -30.01 -6.32
CA GLY A 19 3.33 -30.27 -4.88
C GLY A 19 3.97 -29.12 -4.10
N LYS A 20 4.34 -28.01 -4.74
CA LYS A 20 4.94 -26.85 -4.06
C LYS A 20 3.88 -26.03 -3.32
N ASN A 21 4.14 -25.75 -2.05
CA ASN A 21 3.33 -24.81 -1.25
C ASN A 21 3.73 -23.36 -1.56
N ILE A 22 2.78 -22.55 -2.01
CA ILE A 22 2.99 -21.13 -2.32
C ILE A 22 2.25 -20.28 -1.30
N PRO A 23 2.94 -19.48 -0.47
CA PRO A 23 2.29 -18.54 0.44
C PRO A 23 1.66 -17.40 -0.37
N CYS A 24 0.39 -17.10 -0.09
CA CYS A 24 -0.39 -16.09 -0.79
C CYS A 24 -1.07 -15.15 0.18
N THR A 25 -1.26 -13.91 -0.25
CA THR A 25 -2.12 -12.95 0.44
C THR A 25 -3.45 -12.84 -0.31
N ILE A 26 -4.55 -12.91 0.45
CA ILE A 26 -5.90 -12.72 -0.05
C ILE A 26 -6.24 -11.23 0.04
N LEU A 27 -6.60 -10.65 -1.10
CA LEU A 27 -7.00 -9.26 -1.24
C LEU A 27 -8.44 -9.20 -1.73
N GLN A 28 -9.30 -8.46 -1.06
CA GLN A 28 -10.60 -8.08 -1.59
C GLN A 28 -10.42 -6.84 -2.44
N VAL A 29 -10.60 -6.94 -3.74
CA VAL A 29 -10.32 -5.87 -4.71
C VAL A 29 -11.59 -5.54 -5.49
N GLY A 30 -12.08 -4.30 -5.32
CA GLY A 30 -13.33 -3.88 -5.94
C GLY A 30 -14.61 -4.42 -5.25
N PRO A 31 -15.79 -4.15 -5.81
CA PRO A 31 -16.03 -3.27 -6.96
C PRO A 31 -15.64 -1.81 -6.67
N CYS A 32 -14.92 -1.18 -7.59
CA CYS A 32 -14.57 0.24 -7.51
C CYS A 32 -15.46 1.04 -8.45
N THR A 33 -16.10 2.10 -7.95
CA THR A 33 -16.97 2.96 -8.75
C THR A 33 -16.19 4.17 -9.24
N ILE A 34 -16.32 4.53 -10.51
CA ILE A 34 -15.74 5.74 -11.09
C ILE A 34 -16.54 6.95 -10.58
N THR A 35 -15.91 7.76 -9.75
CA THR A 35 -16.54 8.94 -9.14
C THR A 35 -16.30 10.21 -9.93
N GLN A 36 -15.19 10.30 -10.63
CA GLN A 36 -14.83 11.45 -11.46
C GLN A 36 -13.86 11.00 -12.57
N ILE A 37 -14.02 11.61 -13.74
CA ILE A 37 -13.08 11.51 -14.85
C ILE A 37 -12.41 12.86 -14.99
N LYS A 38 -11.09 12.89 -14.96
CA LYS A 38 -10.27 14.08 -15.17
C LYS A 38 -9.75 14.07 -16.59
N THR A 39 -9.81 15.23 -17.23
CA THR A 39 -9.39 15.43 -18.61
C THR A 39 -8.32 16.51 -18.68
N GLU A 40 -7.44 16.43 -19.69
CA GLU A 40 -6.36 17.41 -19.88
C GLU A 40 -6.88 18.83 -20.02
N GLU A 41 -8.02 19.02 -20.69
CA GLU A 41 -8.60 20.34 -20.92
C GLU A 41 -9.03 21.06 -19.64
N LYS A 42 -9.53 20.32 -18.64
CA LYS A 42 -10.09 20.90 -17.40
C LYS A 42 -9.14 20.82 -16.23
N ASP A 43 -8.45 19.68 -16.09
CA ASP A 43 -7.65 19.34 -14.91
C ASP A 43 -6.15 19.36 -15.20
N GLY A 44 -5.72 19.47 -16.46
CA GLY A 44 -4.33 19.47 -16.89
C GLY A 44 -3.68 18.07 -16.93
N TYR A 45 -4.46 17.01 -16.67
CA TYR A 45 -4.02 15.62 -16.78
C TYR A 45 -5.22 14.67 -16.91
N SER A 46 -4.99 13.48 -17.49
CA SER A 46 -6.02 12.45 -17.66
C SER A 46 -5.93 11.42 -16.54
N SER A 47 -7.02 11.22 -15.79
CA SER A 47 -7.12 10.17 -14.76
C SER A 47 -8.57 9.83 -14.42
N PHE A 48 -8.77 8.63 -13.85
CA PHE A 48 -10.04 8.18 -13.30
C PHE A 48 -9.94 8.15 -11.77
N GLN A 49 -10.84 8.85 -11.10
CA GLN A 49 -10.98 8.74 -9.65
C GLN A 49 -11.90 7.59 -9.33
N LEU A 50 -11.36 6.58 -8.65
CA LEU A 50 -12.10 5.41 -8.19
C LEU A 50 -12.47 5.53 -6.72
N GLY A 51 -13.68 5.13 -6.39
CA GLY A 51 -14.20 5.04 -5.04
C GLY A 51 -14.42 3.60 -4.61
N PHE A 52 -13.98 3.26 -3.40
CA PHE A 52 -14.11 1.92 -2.83
C PHE A 52 -14.79 1.95 -1.47
N GLU A 53 -15.66 0.98 -1.23
CA GLU A 53 -16.43 0.75 -0.01
C GLU A 53 -17.35 1.92 0.40
N ASP A 54 -18.62 1.62 0.60
CA ASP A 54 -19.61 2.61 0.99
C ASP A 54 -19.39 3.11 2.41
N LYS A 55 -19.56 4.42 2.59
CA LYS A 55 -19.49 5.05 3.89
C LYS A 55 -20.83 4.90 4.61
N THR A 56 -20.81 4.20 5.75
CA THR A 56 -22.02 3.95 6.56
C THR A 56 -22.49 5.17 7.36
N LYS A 57 -21.56 6.07 7.72
CA LYS A 57 -21.88 7.30 8.45
C LYS A 57 -22.25 8.42 7.49
N GLU A 58 -23.12 9.32 7.93
CA GLU A 58 -23.47 10.52 7.18
C GLU A 58 -22.23 11.31 6.77
N SER A 59 -22.24 11.78 5.55
CA SER A 59 -21.18 12.59 4.98
C SER A 59 -21.58 14.06 5.02
N ASN A 60 -20.61 14.95 5.13
CA ASN A 60 -20.85 16.38 5.06
C ASN A 60 -21.42 16.79 3.68
N LYS A 61 -22.06 17.96 3.60
CA LYS A 61 -22.70 18.47 2.39
C LYS A 61 -21.75 18.54 1.19
N ALA A 62 -20.46 18.89 1.41
CA ALA A 62 -19.45 18.95 0.37
C ALA A 62 -19.18 17.56 -0.24
N THR A 63 -18.99 16.54 0.59
CA THR A 63 -18.80 15.16 0.13
C THR A 63 -20.04 14.64 -0.58
N GLN A 64 -21.25 14.90 -0.05
CA GLN A 64 -22.49 14.52 -0.71
C GLN A 64 -22.62 15.16 -2.10
N GLY A 65 -22.26 16.46 -2.23
CA GLY A 65 -22.25 17.16 -3.50
C GLY A 65 -21.30 16.54 -4.54
N HIS A 66 -20.13 16.07 -4.10
CA HIS A 66 -19.16 15.39 -4.96
C HIS A 66 -19.75 14.07 -5.52
N PHE A 67 -20.29 13.22 -4.65
CA PHE A 67 -20.86 11.92 -5.06
C PHE A 67 -22.20 12.03 -5.78
N LYS A 68 -22.95 13.12 -5.59
CA LYS A 68 -24.20 13.38 -6.32
C LYS A 68 -23.97 13.46 -7.83
N LYS A 69 -22.83 14.00 -8.27
CA LYS A 69 -22.45 14.08 -9.69
C LYS A 69 -22.25 12.71 -10.33
N SER A 70 -21.74 11.75 -9.59
CA SER A 70 -21.54 10.36 -10.05
C SER A 70 -22.73 9.44 -9.78
N LYS A 71 -23.83 9.96 -9.23
CA LYS A 71 -25.01 9.18 -8.82
C LYS A 71 -24.65 7.97 -7.95
N SER A 72 -23.58 8.09 -7.16
CA SER A 72 -23.10 7.02 -6.27
C SER A 72 -23.20 7.42 -4.81
N SER A 73 -23.25 6.40 -3.94
CA SER A 73 -23.12 6.59 -2.48
C SER A 73 -21.73 7.11 -2.11
N PRO A 74 -21.61 7.89 -1.03
CA PRO A 74 -20.29 8.31 -0.53
C PRO A 74 -19.39 7.13 -0.24
N LYS A 75 -18.15 7.17 -0.76
CA LYS A 75 -17.16 6.11 -0.59
C LYS A 75 -16.17 6.44 0.52
N LYS A 76 -15.62 5.40 1.17
CA LYS A 76 -14.63 5.55 2.26
C LYS A 76 -13.25 5.91 1.74
N LYS A 77 -12.84 5.33 0.59
CA LYS A 77 -11.53 5.55 0.00
C LYS A 77 -11.66 5.99 -1.43
N LEU A 78 -10.94 7.06 -1.77
CA LEU A 78 -10.82 7.57 -3.14
C LEU A 78 -9.34 7.54 -3.52
N VAL A 79 -9.04 7.11 -4.75
CA VAL A 79 -7.69 7.14 -5.33
C VAL A 79 -7.83 7.40 -6.82
N GLU A 80 -6.89 8.14 -7.38
CA GLU A 80 -6.81 8.39 -8.81
C GLU A 80 -5.83 7.42 -9.48
N PHE A 81 -6.23 6.97 -10.66
CA PHE A 81 -5.43 6.10 -11.50
C PHE A 81 -5.40 6.65 -12.92
N SER A 82 -4.26 6.53 -13.57
CA SER A 82 -4.06 6.82 -14.99
C SER A 82 -3.87 5.52 -15.79
N GLY A 83 -4.01 5.60 -17.12
CA GLY A 83 -3.67 4.48 -18.00
C GLY A 83 -4.71 3.37 -18.06
N TYR A 84 -5.97 3.69 -17.89
CA TYR A 84 -7.07 2.81 -18.32
C TYR A 84 -7.31 2.98 -19.83
N GLU A 85 -7.46 1.86 -20.51
CA GLU A 85 -7.85 1.80 -21.91
C GLU A 85 -9.34 1.49 -22.00
N GLY A 86 -10.07 2.22 -22.83
CA GLY A 86 -11.50 2.06 -23.04
C GLY A 86 -12.34 3.29 -22.68
N GLU A 87 -13.59 3.28 -23.14
CA GLU A 87 -14.58 4.33 -22.84
C GLU A 87 -15.32 4.01 -21.55
N PHE A 88 -14.96 4.70 -20.47
CA PHE A 88 -15.62 4.61 -19.19
C PHE A 88 -16.47 5.84 -18.90
N LYS A 89 -17.59 5.66 -18.23
CA LYS A 89 -18.49 6.71 -17.78
C LYS A 89 -18.44 6.86 -16.27
N VAL A 90 -18.73 8.06 -15.81
CA VAL A 90 -18.90 8.33 -14.36
C VAL A 90 -20.06 7.50 -13.83
N GLY A 91 -19.81 6.73 -12.77
CA GLY A 91 -20.78 5.79 -12.19
C GLY A 91 -20.53 4.32 -12.54
N ASP A 92 -19.70 4.02 -13.56
CA ASP A 92 -19.35 2.65 -13.90
C ASP A 92 -18.58 1.98 -12.78
N LYS A 93 -18.69 0.66 -12.69
CA LYS A 93 -17.99 -0.17 -11.71
C LYS A 93 -16.91 -0.99 -12.40
N ILE A 94 -15.72 -0.96 -11.84
CA ILE A 94 -14.60 -1.80 -12.27
C ILE A 94 -14.40 -2.88 -11.22
N ASN A 95 -14.43 -4.13 -11.64
CA ASN A 95 -14.31 -5.32 -10.79
C ASN A 95 -12.89 -5.91 -10.86
N VAL A 96 -12.68 -6.97 -10.12
CA VAL A 96 -11.41 -7.71 -10.06
C VAL A 96 -11.00 -8.32 -11.40
N ASP A 97 -11.91 -8.48 -12.36
CA ASP A 97 -11.67 -9.00 -13.73
C ASP A 97 -10.65 -8.15 -14.50
N HIS A 98 -10.37 -6.94 -14.03
CA HIS A 98 -9.29 -6.10 -14.54
C HIS A 98 -7.92 -6.78 -14.47
N PHE A 99 -7.71 -7.71 -13.54
CA PHE A 99 -6.48 -8.47 -13.36
C PHE A 99 -6.59 -9.87 -13.95
N ILE A 100 -5.47 -10.35 -14.54
CA ILE A 100 -5.38 -11.67 -15.17
C ILE A 100 -4.50 -12.57 -14.32
N GLU A 101 -4.85 -13.86 -14.24
CA GLU A 101 -4.01 -14.86 -13.56
C GLU A 101 -2.65 -14.97 -14.23
N GLY A 102 -1.60 -15.01 -13.42
CA GLY A 102 -0.22 -15.10 -13.88
C GLY A 102 0.48 -13.76 -14.14
N GLU A 103 -0.23 -12.64 -14.23
CA GLU A 103 0.39 -11.31 -14.38
C GLU A 103 1.08 -10.85 -13.11
N TYR A 104 1.89 -9.81 -13.23
CA TYR A 104 2.59 -9.18 -12.11
C TYR A 104 1.94 -7.86 -11.76
N VAL A 105 1.74 -7.64 -10.47
CA VAL A 105 1.12 -6.43 -9.92
C VAL A 105 1.96 -5.83 -8.82
N ASP A 106 1.85 -4.52 -8.67
CA ASP A 106 2.44 -3.76 -7.59
C ASP A 106 1.38 -3.45 -6.53
N VAL A 107 1.67 -3.75 -5.28
CA VAL A 107 0.72 -3.50 -4.20
C VAL A 107 1.27 -2.47 -3.22
N THR A 108 0.58 -1.35 -3.12
CA THR A 108 0.90 -0.26 -2.21
C THR A 108 -0.01 -0.30 -0.99
N GLY A 109 0.57 -0.20 0.20
CA GLY A 109 -0.17 -0.17 1.47
C GLY A 109 0.56 0.61 2.55
N ILE A 110 -0.09 0.80 3.69
CA ILE A 110 0.53 1.38 4.88
C ILE A 110 1.08 0.24 5.73
N SER A 111 2.39 0.25 5.98
CA SER A 111 3.05 -0.78 6.79
C SER A 111 2.57 -0.76 8.24
N LYS A 112 2.68 -1.90 8.95
CA LYS A 112 2.35 -1.97 10.37
C LYS A 112 3.23 -1.01 11.17
N GLY A 113 2.64 -0.16 12.00
CA GLY A 113 3.37 0.71 12.92
C GLY A 113 4.09 -0.09 14.01
N LYS A 114 5.32 0.32 14.34
CA LYS A 114 6.15 -0.28 15.36
C LYS A 114 6.55 0.71 16.46
N GLY A 115 6.01 1.93 16.39
CA GLY A 115 6.33 3.02 17.30
C GLY A 115 7.77 3.52 17.15
N PHE A 116 8.29 4.18 18.18
CA PHE A 116 9.67 4.65 18.24
C PHE A 116 10.61 3.46 18.43
N GLN A 117 11.59 3.30 17.54
CA GLN A 117 12.56 2.21 17.58
C GLN A 117 13.98 2.74 17.56
N GLY A 118 14.88 2.05 18.28
CA GLY A 118 16.31 2.29 18.24
C GLY A 118 16.93 1.89 16.90
N VAL A 119 18.16 2.34 16.67
CA VAL A 119 18.89 2.17 15.40
C VAL A 119 19.12 0.71 15.01
N VAL A 120 19.26 -0.18 15.97
CA VAL A 120 19.44 -1.62 15.71
C VAL A 120 18.22 -2.19 15.00
N LYS A 121 17.00 -1.95 15.51
CA LYS A 121 15.76 -2.46 14.91
C LYS A 121 15.33 -1.66 13.69
N ARG A 122 15.55 -0.35 13.68
CA ARG A 122 15.11 0.55 12.61
C ARG A 122 15.98 0.46 11.37
N HIS A 123 17.31 0.35 11.55
CA HIS A 123 18.29 0.44 10.47
C HIS A 123 19.23 -0.76 10.36
N GLY A 124 19.11 -1.75 11.26
CA GLY A 124 19.96 -2.94 11.25
C GLY A 124 21.39 -2.71 11.75
N PHE A 125 21.60 -1.71 12.59
CA PHE A 125 22.94 -1.46 13.16
C PHE A 125 23.32 -2.60 14.11
N SER A 126 24.61 -3.00 14.07
CA SER A 126 25.14 -4.08 14.90
C SER A 126 25.32 -3.67 16.37
N GLY A 127 25.53 -2.37 16.62
CA GLY A 127 26.03 -1.90 17.92
C GLY A 127 27.52 -2.17 18.09
N VAL A 128 27.98 -2.29 19.32
CA VAL A 128 29.41 -2.48 19.65
C VAL A 128 29.76 -3.94 19.97
N GLY A 129 28.77 -4.85 19.88
CA GLY A 129 28.96 -6.26 20.28
C GLY A 129 28.83 -6.49 21.79
N ASP A 130 29.42 -7.57 22.27
CA ASP A 130 29.32 -7.98 23.67
C ASP A 130 30.15 -7.08 24.61
N SER A 131 29.84 -7.15 25.89
CA SER A 131 30.57 -6.45 26.94
C SER A 131 31.94 -7.02 27.09
N THR A 132 32.97 -6.27 26.73
CA THR A 132 34.38 -6.66 26.83
C THR A 132 35.23 -5.45 27.14
N HIS A 133 36.32 -5.64 27.92
CA HIS A 133 37.30 -4.60 28.27
C HIS A 133 36.70 -3.27 28.76
N GLY A 134 35.66 -3.34 29.65
CA GLY A 134 34.95 -2.16 30.19
C GLY A 134 33.84 -1.58 29.31
N GLN A 135 33.60 -2.15 28.13
CA GLN A 135 32.50 -1.72 27.24
C GLN A 135 31.18 -2.33 27.65
N HIS A 136 30.27 -1.57 28.31
CA HIS A 136 29.00 -2.09 28.82
C HIS A 136 27.75 -1.34 28.31
N ASN A 137 27.82 -0.05 28.05
CA ASN A 137 26.63 0.80 27.89
C ASN A 137 26.29 1.18 26.44
N ARG A 138 27.01 0.67 25.43
CA ARG A 138 26.85 1.06 24.02
C ARG A 138 26.47 -0.07 23.07
N ASN A 139 26.00 -1.19 23.59
CA ASN A 139 25.68 -2.37 22.79
C ASN A 139 24.64 -2.12 21.68
N ARG A 140 23.77 -1.12 21.90
CA ARG A 140 22.69 -0.77 20.96
C ARG A 140 22.74 0.69 20.50
N ALA A 141 23.89 1.34 20.64
CA ALA A 141 24.10 2.74 20.26
C ALA A 141 24.32 2.90 18.75
N PRO A 142 24.02 4.07 18.18
CA PRO A 142 24.25 4.36 16.76
C PRO A 142 25.72 4.47 16.38
N GLY A 143 26.61 4.71 17.34
CA GLY A 143 28.01 5.06 17.08
C GLY A 143 28.20 6.53 16.71
N SER A 144 29.23 6.84 15.95
CA SER A 144 29.51 8.22 15.51
C SER A 144 28.40 8.76 14.60
N ILE A 145 28.05 10.03 14.81
CA ILE A 145 27.04 10.74 14.02
C ILE A 145 27.62 11.82 13.11
N GLY A 146 28.95 12.00 13.12
CA GLY A 146 29.66 12.97 12.27
C GLY A 146 31.13 13.12 12.62
N ALA A 147 31.81 13.96 11.88
CA ALA A 147 33.27 14.16 11.97
C ALA A 147 33.71 15.14 13.06
N GLY A 148 32.81 15.85 13.74
CA GLY A 148 33.12 16.79 14.82
C GLY A 148 33.24 18.24 14.34
N SER A 149 34.35 18.89 14.58
CA SER A 149 34.53 20.35 14.38
C SER A 149 34.29 20.84 12.96
N ASP A 150 34.59 20.04 11.96
CA ASP A 150 34.29 20.30 10.56
C ASP A 150 33.49 19.10 9.99
N PRO A 151 32.25 19.30 9.58
CA PRO A 151 31.42 20.50 9.30
C PRO A 151 30.65 21.06 10.50
N SER A 152 30.90 20.67 11.75
CA SER A 152 30.24 21.15 12.99
C SER A 152 28.72 20.93 12.98
N ARG A 153 28.21 19.97 12.25
CA ARG A 153 26.79 19.63 12.15
C ARG A 153 26.57 18.15 11.83
N VAL A 154 25.40 17.65 12.15
CA VAL A 154 24.92 16.35 11.68
C VAL A 154 24.18 16.54 10.36
N PHE A 155 24.51 15.77 9.33
CA PHE A 155 23.87 15.86 8.03
C PHE A 155 22.42 15.37 8.08
N LYS A 156 21.58 15.97 7.23
CA LYS A 156 20.19 15.51 7.04
C LYS A 156 20.20 14.07 6.52
N GLY A 157 19.23 13.27 6.97
CA GLY A 157 19.12 11.86 6.56
C GLY A 157 20.02 10.89 7.34
N MET A 158 20.79 11.35 8.34
CA MET A 158 21.54 10.46 9.24
C MET A 158 20.59 9.42 9.88
N ARG A 159 21.01 8.16 9.85
CA ARG A 159 20.24 7.05 10.38
C ARG A 159 20.24 7.05 11.90
N MET A 160 19.15 7.53 12.49
CA MET A 160 18.94 7.64 13.93
C MET A 160 17.70 6.88 14.38
N ALA A 161 17.54 6.75 15.70
CA ALA A 161 16.31 6.26 16.31
C ALA A 161 15.11 7.13 15.89
N GLY A 162 13.92 6.55 15.85
CA GLY A 162 12.69 7.27 15.48
C GLY A 162 11.54 6.33 15.16
N GLN A 163 10.47 6.92 14.67
CA GLN A 163 9.25 6.22 14.26
C GLN A 163 9.58 5.20 13.17
N THR A 164 9.09 3.95 13.34
CA THR A 164 9.23 2.86 12.38
C THR A 164 7.85 2.32 12.03
N GLY A 165 7.66 2.00 10.76
CA GLY A 165 6.35 1.59 10.25
C GLY A 165 5.38 2.76 10.10
N SER A 166 4.09 2.47 9.87
CA SER A 166 3.04 3.44 9.50
C SER A 166 3.42 4.29 8.29
N ALA A 167 4.29 3.78 7.44
CA ALA A 167 4.74 4.44 6.22
C ALA A 167 4.11 3.77 4.99
N LYS A 168 3.91 4.55 3.93
CA LYS A 168 3.49 4.04 2.62
C LYS A 168 4.63 3.20 2.03
N VAL A 169 4.35 1.93 1.74
CA VAL A 169 5.30 0.96 1.19
C VAL A 169 4.66 0.32 -0.03
N LYS A 170 5.44 0.14 -1.08
CA LYS A 170 5.05 -0.53 -2.32
C LYS A 170 5.81 -1.85 -2.43
N ALA A 171 5.08 -2.95 -2.50
CA ALA A 171 5.62 -4.26 -2.83
C ALA A 171 5.52 -4.44 -4.34
N LEU A 172 6.65 -4.60 -5.00
CA LEU A 172 6.76 -4.66 -6.45
C LEU A 172 6.67 -6.10 -6.96
N ASN A 173 6.17 -6.27 -8.18
CA ASN A 173 6.22 -7.51 -8.95
C ASN A 173 5.64 -8.73 -8.20
N LEU A 174 4.49 -8.57 -7.56
CA LEU A 174 3.79 -9.71 -6.96
C LEU A 174 2.99 -10.45 -8.04
N LYS A 175 3.22 -11.76 -8.17
CA LYS A 175 2.50 -12.58 -9.15
C LYS A 175 1.08 -12.84 -8.69
N VAL A 176 0.10 -12.59 -9.56
CA VAL A 176 -1.30 -12.99 -9.37
C VAL A 176 -1.40 -14.51 -9.54
N ILE A 177 -1.90 -15.19 -8.51
CA ILE A 177 -2.04 -16.66 -8.52
C ILE A 177 -3.44 -17.07 -8.98
N LYS A 178 -4.47 -16.40 -8.46
CA LYS A 178 -5.86 -16.69 -8.77
C LYS A 178 -6.72 -15.45 -8.67
N VAL A 179 -7.71 -15.34 -9.56
CA VAL A 179 -8.75 -14.31 -9.54
C VAL A 179 -10.10 -14.99 -9.29
N MET A 180 -10.83 -14.56 -8.27
CA MET A 180 -12.17 -15.04 -7.94
C MET A 180 -13.17 -13.90 -8.14
N THR A 181 -13.84 -13.91 -9.29
CA THR A 181 -14.72 -12.82 -9.73
C THR A 181 -15.99 -12.73 -8.89
N GLU A 182 -16.56 -13.85 -8.49
CA GLU A 182 -17.80 -13.92 -7.72
C GLU A 182 -17.67 -13.24 -6.35
N GLU A 183 -16.52 -13.40 -5.69
CA GLU A 183 -16.24 -12.86 -4.36
C GLU A 183 -15.41 -11.56 -4.39
N ASN A 184 -14.99 -11.10 -5.57
CA ASN A 184 -14.06 -9.99 -5.77
C ASN A 184 -12.74 -10.18 -5.02
N LEU A 185 -12.20 -11.41 -5.03
CA LEU A 185 -10.95 -11.75 -4.38
C LEU A 185 -9.81 -11.94 -5.39
N LEU A 186 -8.67 -11.39 -5.02
CA LEU A 186 -7.41 -11.51 -5.75
C LEU A 186 -6.38 -12.17 -4.83
N LEU A 187 -5.79 -13.29 -5.27
CA LEU A 187 -4.73 -13.97 -4.56
C LEU A 187 -3.38 -13.61 -5.20
N VAL A 188 -2.52 -12.95 -4.41
CA VAL A 188 -1.17 -12.59 -4.85
C VAL A 188 -0.12 -13.39 -4.09
N LYS A 189 0.96 -13.78 -4.76
CA LYS A 189 2.07 -14.51 -4.17
C LYS A 189 2.83 -13.63 -3.18
N GLY A 190 3.08 -14.16 -1.98
CA GLY A 190 3.90 -13.51 -0.97
C GLY A 190 3.12 -12.58 -0.03
N SER A 191 3.84 -11.69 0.63
CA SER A 191 3.30 -10.78 1.64
C SER A 191 2.98 -9.40 1.08
N VAL A 192 1.94 -8.77 1.64
CA VAL A 192 1.49 -7.42 1.28
C VAL A 192 1.60 -6.51 2.52
N PRO A 193 2.02 -5.25 2.37
CA PRO A 193 2.11 -4.31 3.47
C PRO A 193 0.78 -4.10 4.20
N GLY A 194 0.86 -3.87 5.50
CA GLY A 194 -0.28 -3.51 6.33
C GLY A 194 -0.85 -4.64 7.19
N HIS A 195 -1.79 -4.29 8.04
CA HIS A 195 -2.57 -5.22 8.86
C HIS A 195 -3.77 -5.76 8.07
N ASN A 196 -4.43 -6.79 8.59
CA ASN A 196 -5.69 -7.27 8.03
C ASN A 196 -6.74 -6.14 8.08
N ASN A 197 -7.58 -6.08 7.06
CA ASN A 197 -8.56 -5.02 6.82
C ASN A 197 -7.96 -3.63 6.48
N SER A 198 -6.64 -3.52 6.26
CA SER A 198 -6.05 -2.27 5.77
C SER A 198 -6.34 -2.06 4.29
N TYR A 199 -6.54 -0.79 3.89
CA TYR A 199 -6.68 -0.43 2.49
C TYR A 199 -5.35 -0.59 1.76
N ILE A 200 -5.43 -1.12 0.56
CA ILE A 200 -4.32 -1.30 -0.37
C ILE A 200 -4.69 -0.77 -1.75
N ILE A 201 -3.68 -0.48 -2.53
CA ILE A 201 -3.81 -0.09 -3.94
C ILE A 201 -3.06 -1.12 -4.75
N VAL A 202 -3.74 -1.77 -5.69
CA VAL A 202 -3.16 -2.75 -6.60
C VAL A 202 -3.04 -2.11 -7.97
N GLN A 203 -1.86 -2.14 -8.58
CA GLN A 203 -1.57 -1.51 -9.87
C GLN A 203 -0.85 -2.49 -10.80
N LYS A 204 -1.12 -2.37 -12.09
CA LYS A 204 -0.41 -3.08 -13.16
C LYS A 204 0.11 -2.12 -14.22
#